data_63108528438726d3bf973ce3868d8aff
#
_entry.id   63108528438726d3bf973ce3868d8aff
#
_cell.length_a   1.000
_cell.length_b   1.000
_cell.length_c   1.000
_cell.angle_alpha   90.00
_cell.angle_beta   90.00
_cell.angle_gamma   90.00
#
_symmetry.space_group_name_H-M   'P 1'
#
loop_
_entity.id
_entity.type
_entity.pdbx_description
1 polymer ?
#
loop_
_entity_poly.entity_id
_entity_poly.type
_entity_poly.pdbx_seq_one_letter_code
_entity_poly.pdbx_strand_id
1 'polypeptide(L)' 'MEKLSDKMLVEAFYQAKKQKLDNDFIQLIEDELRKRAICV' A
#
# COMPACT_ATOMS: atom_id res chain seq x y z
N MET A 1 9.56 -1.04 -16.73
CA MET A 1 8.13 -1.01 -16.57
C MET A 1 7.72 -1.69 -15.31
N GLU A 2 6.92 -1.07 -14.52
CA GLU A 2 6.50 -1.69 -13.28
C GLU A 2 5.23 -2.46 -13.45
N LYS A 3 5.14 -3.53 -12.70
CA LYS A 3 3.92 -4.28 -12.66
C LYS A 3 2.88 -3.57 -11.82
N LEU A 4 3.32 -3.02 -10.71
CA LEU A 4 2.45 -2.27 -9.83
C LEU A 4 2.98 -0.87 -9.74
N SER A 5 2.21 0.06 -10.20
CA SER A 5 2.60 1.45 -10.08
C SER A 5 2.41 1.91 -8.64
N ASP A 6 3.07 3.00 -8.31
CA ASP A 6 2.93 3.58 -6.97
C ASP A 6 1.47 3.91 -6.70
N LYS A 7 0.79 4.39 -7.71
CA LYS A 7 -0.62 4.74 -7.55
C LYS A 7 -1.44 3.53 -7.15
N MET A 8 -1.17 2.39 -7.77
CA MET A 8 -1.90 1.18 -7.44
C MET A 8 -1.66 0.78 -6.00
N LEU A 9 -0.43 0.91 -5.55
CA LEU A 9 -0.11 0.58 -4.17
C LEU A 9 -0.84 1.48 -3.20
N VAL A 10 -0.87 2.77 -3.49
CA VAL A 10 -1.56 3.70 -2.62
C VAL A 10 -3.04 3.39 -2.57
N GLU A 11 -3.62 3.09 -3.70
CA GLU A 11 -5.03 2.74 -3.72
C GLU A 11 -5.31 1.48 -2.93
N ALA A 12 -4.44 0.49 -3.07
CA ALA A 12 -4.60 -0.74 -2.32
C ALA A 12 -4.51 -0.47 -0.83
N PHE A 13 -3.59 0.41 -0.45
CA PHE A 13 -3.43 0.77 0.95
C PHE A 13 -4.71 1.38 1.50
N TYR A 14 -5.27 2.34 0.78
CA TYR A 14 -6.50 2.98 1.22
C TYR A 14 -7.65 1.99 1.29
N GLN A 15 -7.74 1.13 0.29
CA GLN A 15 -8.83 0.15 0.29
C GLN A 15 -8.71 -0.80 1.48
N ALA A 16 -7.50 -1.23 1.76
CA ALA A 16 -7.29 -2.14 2.87
C ALA A 16 -7.68 -1.48 4.19
N LYS A 17 -7.32 -0.22 4.36
CA LYS A 17 -7.68 0.49 5.58
C LYS A 17 -9.18 0.73 5.65
N LYS A 18 -9.77 1.05 4.54
CA LYS A 18 -11.20 1.34 4.50
C LYS A 18 -12.00 0.11 4.85
N GLN A 19 -11.58 -1.05 4.37
CA GLN A 19 -12.30 -2.28 4.64
C GLN A 19 -11.82 -2.97 5.89
N LYS A 20 -10.87 -2.36 6.59
CA LYS A 20 -10.37 -2.89 7.84
C LYS A 20 -9.86 -4.31 7.68
N LEU A 21 -9.02 -4.49 6.70
CA LEU A 21 -8.39 -5.79 6.48
C LEU A 21 -7.36 -6.05 7.55
N ASP A 22 -6.70 -7.21 7.44
CA ASP A 22 -5.70 -7.60 8.43
C ASP A 22 -4.65 -6.52 8.60
N ASN A 23 -4.27 -6.28 9.86
CA ASN A 23 -3.22 -5.32 10.14
C ASN A 23 -1.92 -5.74 9.50
N ASP A 24 -1.63 -7.02 9.48
CA ASP A 24 -0.41 -7.51 8.87
C ASP A 24 -0.38 -7.18 7.38
N PHE A 25 -1.50 -7.34 6.72
CA PHE A 25 -1.58 -7.03 5.31
C PHE A 25 -1.36 -5.54 5.07
N ILE A 26 -2.01 -4.72 5.88
CA ILE A 26 -1.86 -3.28 5.76
C ILE A 26 -0.41 -2.88 6.03
N GLN A 27 0.21 -3.51 7.00
CA GLN A 27 1.59 -3.22 7.32
C GLN A 27 2.51 -3.55 6.15
N LEU A 28 2.23 -4.65 5.47
CA LEU A 28 3.03 -5.03 4.32
C LEU A 28 2.98 -3.97 3.23
N ILE A 29 1.79 -3.47 2.97
CA ILE A 29 1.63 -2.45 1.94
C ILE A 29 2.35 -1.18 2.37
N GLU A 30 2.23 -0.82 3.63
CA GLU A 30 2.88 0.37 4.13
C GLU A 30 4.39 0.26 4.00
N ASP A 31 4.93 -0.91 4.30
CA ASP A 31 6.36 -1.12 4.16
C ASP A 31 6.80 -0.93 2.73
N GLU A 32 6.03 -1.44 1.79
CA GLU A 32 6.36 -1.28 0.39
C GLU A 32 6.36 0.18 0.00
N LEU A 33 5.37 0.91 0.46
CA LEU A 33 5.30 2.33 0.15
C LEU A 33 6.51 3.07 0.70
N ARG A 34 6.94 2.70 1.88
CA ARG A 34 8.11 3.33 2.47
C ARG A 34 9.36 3.05 1.66
N LYS A 35 9.49 1.82 1.21
CA LYS A 35 10.65 1.46 0.41
C LYS A 35 10.71 2.29 -0.86
N ARG A 36 9.57 2.64 -1.38
CA ARG A 36 9.50 3.45 -2.59
C ARG A 36 9.51 4.94 -2.28
N ALA A 37 9.66 5.28 -1.00
CA ALA A 37 9.70 6.68 -0.59
C ALA A 37 8.42 7.42 -0.97
N ILE A 38 7.30 6.78 -0.81
CA ILE A 38 6.02 7.38 -1.12
C ILE A 38 5.38 7.84 0.18
N CYS A 39 4.96 9.07 0.20
CA CYS A 39 4.22 9.63 1.34
C CYS A 39 2.74 9.42 1.13
N VAL A 40 2.13 8.81 2.09
CA VAL A 40 0.69 8.59 1.99
C VAL A 40 -0.05 9.42 3.00
#